data_91927d70f5047dff97e22ff04aa5f79c
#
_entry.id   91927d70f5047dff97e22ff04aa5f79c
#
_cell.length_a   1.000
_cell.length_b   1.000
_cell.length_c   1.000
_cell.angle_alpha   90.00
_cell.angle_beta   90.00
_cell.angle_gamma   90.00
#
_symmetry.space_group_name_H-M   'P 1'
#
loop_
_entity.id
_entity.type
_entity.pdbx_description
1 polymer ?
#
loop_
_entity_poly.entity_id
_entity_poly.type
_entity_poly.pdbx_seq_one_letter_code
_entity_poly.pdbx_strand_id
1 'polypeptide(L)'
;MTADTTWVELPDCRYPILFETGSLSHRASAPNRLDEFVGESVLIVSNQTIADRYAPPLIDMLSGLKVDLHLIPEGEAHKTLGELERIIETLLRAGHTRETSLIALGGGVVGDMTGFAAAIYQRGVPFVQIPTTLLAQVDSSVGGKTAVNHLLGKNMIGAFHQPEAVLIDVGVLRSLPAKEFAAGMAEVVKHALLADADYLTWLEAHIDAIKALDSTCLLYTSPSPRDQRGSRMPSSA
;
A
#
# COMPACT_ATOMS: atom_id res chain seq x y z
N MET A 1 -20.85 6.92 -6.06
CA MET A 1 -20.43 7.01 -4.64
C MET A 1 -19.29 8.00 -4.58
N THR A 2 -19.36 9.00 -3.74
CA THR A 2 -18.27 9.98 -3.56
C THR A 2 -17.04 9.23 -3.04
N ALA A 3 -15.94 9.30 -3.77
CA ALA A 3 -14.66 8.78 -3.31
C ALA A 3 -14.29 9.48 -2.00
N ASP A 4 -14.14 8.71 -0.95
CA ASP A 4 -13.75 9.24 0.36
C ASP A 4 -12.24 9.45 0.40
N THR A 5 -11.78 10.47 1.11
CA THR A 5 -10.37 10.80 1.23
C THR A 5 -10.05 11.16 2.67
N THR A 6 -9.11 10.45 3.26
CA THR A 6 -8.55 10.78 4.56
C THR A 6 -7.14 11.32 4.37
N TRP A 7 -6.75 12.33 5.16
CA TRP A 7 -5.42 12.92 5.07
C TRP A 7 -4.57 12.48 6.26
N VAL A 8 -3.38 12.01 5.97
CA VAL A 8 -2.33 11.83 6.97
C VAL A 8 -1.54 13.13 7.06
N GLU A 9 -1.56 13.76 8.22
CA GLU A 9 -0.87 15.01 8.47
C GLU A 9 0.32 14.78 9.41
N LEU A 10 1.51 15.10 8.93
CA LEU A 10 2.76 15.00 9.65
C LEU A 10 3.41 16.38 9.72
N PRO A 11 4.36 16.63 10.64
CA PRO A 11 5.01 17.94 10.76
C PRO A 11 5.63 18.45 9.46
N ASP A 12 6.20 17.57 8.64
CA ASP A 12 6.98 17.92 7.47
C ASP A 12 6.32 17.55 6.13
N CYS A 13 5.21 16.79 6.15
CA CYS A 13 4.50 16.42 4.94
C CYS A 13 3.04 16.02 5.23
N ARG A 14 2.23 16.00 4.17
CA ARG A 14 0.88 15.42 4.22
C ARG A 14 0.61 14.64 2.95
N TYR A 15 -0.16 13.57 3.03
CA TYR A 15 -0.57 12.79 1.88
C TYR A 15 -1.98 12.23 2.05
N PRO A 16 -2.72 11.99 0.95
CA PRO A 16 -4.06 11.44 1.01
C PRO A 16 -4.06 9.90 1.05
N ILE A 17 -5.02 9.36 1.77
CA ILE A 17 -5.49 7.99 1.60
C ILE A 17 -6.79 8.08 0.80
N LEU A 18 -6.78 7.53 -0.40
CA LEU A 18 -7.87 7.54 -1.36
C LEU A 18 -8.63 6.23 -1.26
N PHE A 19 -9.89 6.27 -0.88
CA PHE A 19 -10.72 5.06 -0.80
C PHE A 19 -11.54 4.89 -2.07
N GLU A 20 -11.52 3.68 -2.62
CA GLU A 20 -12.24 3.30 -3.83
C GLU A 20 -12.87 1.91 -3.69
N THR A 21 -13.75 1.58 -4.61
CA THR A 21 -14.37 0.26 -4.68
C THR A 21 -14.42 -0.20 -6.13
N GLY A 22 -13.54 -1.16 -6.49
CA GLY A 22 -13.53 -1.79 -7.80
C GLY A 22 -12.79 -1.01 -8.90
N SER A 23 -12.02 0.02 -8.56
CA SER A 23 -11.20 0.78 -9.52
C SER A 23 -10.18 -0.09 -10.25
N LEU A 24 -9.61 -1.07 -9.55
CA LEU A 24 -8.68 -2.05 -10.11
C LEU A 24 -9.36 -3.31 -10.67
N SER A 25 -10.67 -3.46 -10.52
CA SER A 25 -11.41 -4.66 -10.95
C SER A 25 -12.19 -4.45 -12.24
N HIS A 26 -12.55 -3.21 -12.57
CA HIS A 26 -13.31 -2.84 -13.75
C HIS A 26 -12.64 -1.67 -14.44
N ARG A 27 -12.61 -1.67 -15.78
CA ARG A 27 -12.18 -0.51 -16.58
C ARG A 27 -12.90 0.72 -16.03
N ALA A 28 -12.14 1.59 -15.40
CA ALA A 28 -12.67 2.69 -14.65
C ALA A 28 -13.45 3.65 -15.52
N SER A 29 -14.72 3.83 -15.21
CA SER A 29 -15.48 5.04 -15.52
C SER A 29 -15.20 6.16 -14.51
N ALA A 30 -14.36 5.91 -13.50
CA ALA A 30 -13.95 6.90 -12.51
C ALA A 30 -12.74 7.70 -13.01
N PRO A 31 -12.64 9.00 -12.69
CA PRO A 31 -11.48 9.80 -13.00
C PRO A 31 -10.23 9.17 -12.38
N ASN A 32 -9.14 9.13 -13.14
CA ASN A 32 -7.85 8.67 -12.64
C ASN A 32 -7.36 9.65 -11.57
N ARG A 33 -7.30 9.18 -10.34
CA ARG A 33 -6.85 9.99 -9.18
C ARG A 33 -5.34 9.88 -8.93
N LEU A 34 -4.65 9.02 -9.68
CA LEU A 34 -3.21 8.80 -9.51
C LEU A 34 -2.36 9.83 -10.27
N ASP A 35 -2.91 10.46 -11.32
CA ASP A 35 -2.18 11.41 -12.18
C ASP A 35 -1.55 12.57 -11.40
N GLU A 36 -2.16 12.96 -10.27
CA GLU A 36 -1.65 14.04 -9.42
C GLU A 36 -0.44 13.63 -8.57
N PHE A 37 -0.19 12.32 -8.42
CA PHE A 37 0.78 11.75 -7.49
C PHE A 37 1.92 11.00 -8.17
N VAL A 38 1.93 10.96 -9.50
CA VAL A 38 2.97 10.26 -10.28
C VAL A 38 3.68 11.22 -11.23
N GLY A 39 4.96 10.95 -11.47
CA GLY A 39 5.78 11.74 -12.38
C GLY A 39 5.63 11.31 -13.84
N GLU A 40 6.59 11.70 -14.67
CA GLU A 40 6.57 11.46 -16.13
C GLU A 40 6.73 9.98 -16.52
N SER A 41 7.25 9.17 -15.63
CA SER A 41 7.40 7.72 -15.82
C SER A 41 7.14 6.97 -14.52
N VAL A 42 6.74 5.71 -14.64
CA VAL A 42 6.33 4.87 -13.51
C VAL A 42 7.00 3.51 -13.60
N LEU A 43 7.55 3.04 -12.46
CA LEU A 43 7.84 1.62 -12.26
C LEU A 43 6.82 1.04 -11.29
N ILE A 44 5.98 0.11 -11.78
CA ILE A 44 5.12 -0.70 -10.92
C ILE A 44 5.94 -1.85 -10.37
N VAL A 45 5.96 -2.02 -9.05
CA VAL A 45 6.55 -3.18 -8.38
C VAL A 45 5.42 -4.03 -7.82
N SER A 46 5.42 -5.32 -8.14
CA SER A 46 4.38 -6.27 -7.72
C SER A 46 4.94 -7.68 -7.63
N ASN A 47 4.11 -8.66 -7.30
CA ASN A 47 4.38 -10.08 -7.53
C ASN A 47 3.52 -10.62 -8.67
N GLN A 48 3.84 -11.82 -9.19
CA GLN A 48 3.14 -12.39 -10.34
C GLN A 48 1.63 -12.50 -10.13
N THR A 49 1.19 -13.08 -9.01
CA THR A 49 -0.23 -13.31 -8.71
C THR A 49 -1.06 -12.01 -8.68
N ILE A 50 -0.50 -10.96 -8.12
CA ILE A 50 -1.17 -9.65 -8.02
C ILE A 50 -1.10 -8.92 -9.35
N ALA A 51 0.06 -8.95 -10.02
CA ALA A 51 0.26 -8.31 -11.31
C ALA A 51 -0.70 -8.85 -12.37
N ASP A 52 -0.87 -10.16 -12.47
CA ASP A 52 -1.78 -10.78 -13.45
C ASP A 52 -3.23 -10.29 -13.31
N ARG A 53 -3.63 -9.91 -12.12
CA ARG A 53 -5.00 -9.45 -11.82
C ARG A 53 -5.19 -7.95 -11.95
N TYR A 54 -4.23 -7.17 -11.45
CA TYR A 54 -4.43 -5.76 -11.16
C TYR A 54 -3.46 -4.82 -11.90
N ALA A 55 -2.36 -5.34 -12.49
CA ALA A 55 -1.48 -4.48 -13.28
C ALA A 55 -2.12 -4.01 -14.59
N PRO A 56 -2.88 -4.81 -15.37
CA PRO A 56 -3.47 -4.32 -16.60
C PRO A 56 -4.41 -3.12 -16.41
N PRO A 57 -5.42 -3.13 -15.52
CA PRO A 57 -6.26 -1.95 -15.30
C PRO A 57 -5.47 -0.77 -14.73
N LEU A 58 -4.45 -0.99 -13.90
CA LEU A 58 -3.60 0.08 -13.40
C LEU A 58 -2.77 0.72 -14.52
N ILE A 59 -2.21 -0.07 -15.43
CA ILE A 59 -1.48 0.44 -16.61
C ILE A 59 -2.41 1.24 -17.52
N ASP A 60 -3.65 0.76 -17.71
CA ASP A 60 -4.66 1.52 -18.50
C ASP A 60 -4.97 2.88 -17.84
N MET A 61 -5.02 2.96 -16.51
CA MET A 61 -5.21 4.22 -15.77
C MET A 61 -4.02 5.18 -15.95
N LEU A 62 -2.81 4.66 -16.16
CA LEU A 62 -1.57 5.43 -16.37
C LEU A 62 -1.28 5.65 -17.85
N SER A 63 -2.31 5.55 -18.71
CA SER A 63 -2.16 5.71 -20.15
C SER A 63 -1.58 7.07 -20.50
N GLY A 64 -0.55 7.08 -21.35
CA GLY A 64 0.19 8.30 -21.71
C GLY A 64 1.52 8.48 -20.98
N LEU A 65 1.76 7.72 -19.91
CA LEU A 65 3.04 7.68 -19.22
C LEU A 65 3.90 6.51 -19.73
N LYS A 66 5.22 6.60 -19.52
CA LYS A 66 6.10 5.45 -19.65
C LYS A 66 5.91 4.58 -18.42
N VAL A 67 5.38 3.34 -18.59
CA VAL A 67 5.13 2.41 -17.49
C VAL A 67 5.95 1.14 -17.70
N ASP A 68 6.77 0.82 -16.71
CA ASP A 68 7.51 -0.44 -16.63
C ASP A 68 7.00 -1.26 -15.44
N LEU A 69 7.16 -2.58 -15.48
CA LEU A 69 6.74 -3.52 -14.44
C LEU A 69 7.93 -4.33 -13.94
N HIS A 70 8.12 -4.39 -12.63
CA HIS A 70 9.08 -5.27 -11.97
C HIS A 70 8.34 -6.26 -11.08
N LEU A 71 8.66 -7.54 -11.20
CA LEU A 71 8.06 -8.61 -10.42
C LEU A 71 9.05 -9.14 -9.38
N ILE A 72 8.68 -9.05 -8.12
CA ILE A 72 9.41 -9.68 -7.02
C ILE A 72 8.78 -11.06 -6.70
N PRO A 73 9.57 -12.04 -6.24
CA PRO A 73 9.02 -13.30 -5.77
C PRO A 73 8.12 -13.11 -4.55
N GLU A 74 7.12 -13.99 -4.40
CA GLU A 74 6.20 -13.95 -3.26
C GLU A 74 6.85 -14.40 -1.96
N GLY A 75 6.45 -13.74 -0.87
CA GLY A 75 6.76 -14.16 0.48
C GLY A 75 7.88 -13.36 1.16
N GLU A 76 7.83 -13.37 2.48
CA GLU A 76 8.72 -12.62 3.38
C GLU A 76 10.20 -13.00 3.21
N ALA A 77 10.50 -14.22 2.76
CA ALA A 77 11.87 -14.69 2.52
C ALA A 77 12.60 -13.89 1.43
N HIS A 78 11.85 -13.25 0.54
CA HIS A 78 12.40 -12.44 -0.56
C HIS A 78 12.54 -10.95 -0.22
N LYS A 79 12.15 -10.54 0.97
CA LYS A 79 12.32 -9.16 1.46
C LYS A 79 13.78 -8.90 1.84
N THR A 80 14.65 -8.80 0.85
CA THR A 80 16.11 -8.77 1.02
C THR A 80 16.78 -7.63 0.26
N LEU A 81 18.02 -7.27 0.64
CA LEU A 81 18.84 -6.31 -0.11
C LEU A 81 19.09 -6.76 -1.55
N GLY A 82 19.29 -8.07 -1.79
CA GLY A 82 19.52 -8.58 -3.15
C GLY A 82 18.30 -8.40 -4.05
N GLU A 83 17.09 -8.56 -3.54
CA GLU A 83 15.86 -8.29 -4.32
C GLU A 83 15.65 -6.79 -4.51
N LEU A 84 15.95 -5.96 -3.49
CA LEU A 84 15.95 -4.51 -3.60
C LEU A 84 16.91 -4.03 -4.72
N GLU A 85 18.11 -4.60 -4.80
CA GLU A 85 19.08 -4.30 -5.87
C GLU A 85 18.49 -4.57 -7.26
N ARG A 86 17.72 -5.65 -7.44
CA ARG A 86 17.05 -5.96 -8.70
C ARG A 86 15.99 -4.92 -9.10
N ILE A 87 15.26 -4.37 -8.14
CA ILE A 87 14.36 -3.25 -8.40
C ILE A 87 15.15 -2.05 -8.93
N ILE A 88 16.25 -1.69 -8.27
CA ILE A 88 17.12 -0.59 -8.68
C ILE A 88 17.74 -0.86 -10.07
N GLU A 89 18.17 -2.09 -10.34
CA GLU A 89 18.71 -2.48 -11.64
C GLU A 89 17.67 -2.31 -12.76
N THR A 90 16.40 -2.66 -12.50
CA THR A 90 15.32 -2.46 -13.45
C THR A 90 15.14 -0.97 -13.77
N LEU A 91 15.12 -0.10 -12.76
CA LEU A 91 15.04 1.35 -12.93
C LEU A 91 16.20 1.89 -13.80
N LEU A 92 17.42 1.45 -13.52
CA LEU A 92 18.62 1.88 -14.25
C LEU A 92 18.60 1.39 -15.70
N ARG A 93 18.28 0.11 -15.94
CA ARG A 93 18.22 -0.48 -17.28
C ARG A 93 17.14 0.15 -18.16
N ALA A 94 15.98 0.47 -17.55
CA ALA A 94 14.89 1.13 -18.25
C ALA A 94 15.13 2.64 -18.45
N GLY A 95 16.21 3.19 -17.90
CA GLY A 95 16.55 4.61 -18.03
C GLY A 95 15.57 5.53 -17.28
N HIS A 96 15.06 5.09 -16.15
CA HIS A 96 14.26 5.93 -15.27
C HIS A 96 15.13 7.05 -14.68
N THR A 97 14.54 8.23 -14.53
CA THR A 97 15.21 9.43 -14.01
C THR A 97 14.68 9.76 -12.60
N ARG A 98 15.06 10.89 -12.06
CA ARG A 98 14.51 11.39 -10.79
C ARG A 98 13.06 11.87 -10.87
N GLU A 99 12.51 12.02 -12.08
CA GLU A 99 11.08 12.32 -12.34
C GLU A 99 10.22 11.06 -12.40
N THR A 100 10.80 9.91 -12.05
CA THR A 100 10.09 8.63 -11.98
C THR A 100 9.36 8.52 -10.65
N SER A 101 8.16 7.97 -10.66
CA SER A 101 7.48 7.49 -9.46
C SER A 101 7.48 5.96 -9.40
N LEU A 102 7.59 5.40 -8.21
CA LEU A 102 7.37 3.98 -7.99
C LEU A 102 5.95 3.73 -7.50
N ILE A 103 5.32 2.66 -7.99
CA ILE A 103 4.02 2.21 -7.47
C ILE A 103 4.19 0.83 -6.84
N ALA A 104 3.87 0.73 -5.56
CA ALA A 104 3.82 -0.52 -4.83
C ALA A 104 2.43 -1.15 -4.97
N LEU A 105 2.27 -2.11 -5.87
CA LEU A 105 1.02 -2.84 -6.07
C LEU A 105 1.09 -4.20 -5.38
N GLY A 106 0.65 -4.30 -4.10
CA GLY A 106 0.79 -5.55 -3.37
C GLY A 106 0.54 -5.48 -1.87
N GLY A 107 0.94 -6.51 -1.15
CA GLY A 107 0.94 -6.54 0.32
C GLY A 107 2.13 -5.80 0.94
N GLY A 108 2.30 -5.92 2.26
CA GLY A 108 3.32 -5.19 3.02
C GLY A 108 4.76 -5.42 2.54
N VAL A 109 5.11 -6.64 2.09
CA VAL A 109 6.44 -6.94 1.53
C VAL A 109 6.73 -6.07 0.30
N VAL A 110 5.76 -6.00 -0.62
CA VAL A 110 5.87 -5.16 -1.83
C VAL A 110 5.96 -3.68 -1.44
N GLY A 111 5.10 -3.24 -0.52
CA GLY A 111 5.08 -1.85 -0.03
C GLY A 111 6.42 -1.42 0.57
N ASP A 112 6.94 -2.23 1.50
CA ASP A 112 8.20 -1.95 2.20
C ASP A 112 9.39 -1.90 1.24
N MET A 113 9.50 -2.87 0.33
CA MET A 113 10.61 -2.94 -0.62
C MET A 113 10.55 -1.82 -1.66
N THR A 114 9.36 -1.52 -2.18
CA THR A 114 9.18 -0.45 -3.16
C THR A 114 9.46 0.92 -2.53
N GLY A 115 8.94 1.17 -1.32
CA GLY A 115 9.20 2.41 -0.62
C GLY A 115 10.67 2.59 -0.26
N PHE A 116 11.38 1.50 0.10
CA PHE A 116 12.82 1.58 0.35
C PHE A 116 13.62 1.77 -0.95
N ALA A 117 13.22 1.13 -2.04
CA ALA A 117 13.81 1.41 -3.36
C ALA A 117 13.64 2.88 -3.75
N ALA A 118 12.42 3.42 -3.57
CA ALA A 118 12.14 4.83 -3.83
C ALA A 118 12.99 5.77 -2.97
N ALA A 119 13.17 5.45 -1.69
CA ALA A 119 13.97 6.26 -0.76
C ALA A 119 15.44 6.39 -1.19
N ILE A 120 16.01 5.35 -1.79
CA ILE A 120 17.45 5.33 -2.13
C ILE A 120 17.74 5.59 -3.62
N TYR A 121 16.79 5.29 -4.51
CA TYR A 121 16.98 5.56 -5.94
C TYR A 121 17.13 7.05 -6.18
N GLN A 122 18.18 7.46 -6.89
CA GLN A 122 18.48 8.87 -7.18
C GLN A 122 18.50 9.79 -5.93
N ARG A 123 18.66 9.25 -4.72
CA ARG A 123 18.59 9.91 -3.40
C ARG A 123 17.17 10.29 -2.96
N GLY A 124 16.18 9.64 -3.49
CA GLY A 124 14.77 9.80 -3.21
C GLY A 124 13.97 10.16 -4.46
N VAL A 125 12.96 9.35 -4.74
CA VAL A 125 11.94 9.58 -5.77
C VAL A 125 10.56 9.37 -5.17
N PRO A 126 9.49 9.96 -5.72
CA PRO A 126 8.13 9.75 -5.24
C PRO A 126 7.70 8.29 -5.31
N PHE A 127 6.83 7.87 -4.41
CA PHE A 127 6.15 6.58 -4.54
C PHE A 127 4.71 6.62 -4.07
N VAL A 128 3.89 5.74 -4.62
CA VAL A 128 2.48 5.54 -4.29
C VAL A 128 2.28 4.11 -3.81
N GLN A 129 1.43 3.92 -2.81
CA GLN A 129 1.05 2.59 -2.33
C GLN A 129 -0.35 2.21 -2.81
N ILE A 130 -0.49 1.00 -3.34
CA ILE A 130 -1.76 0.37 -3.70
C ILE A 130 -1.82 -0.98 -2.97
N PRO A 131 -2.23 -0.98 -1.68
CA PRO A 131 -2.24 -2.17 -0.85
C PRO A 131 -3.33 -3.15 -1.27
N THR A 132 -2.95 -4.41 -1.51
CA THR A 132 -3.88 -5.47 -1.96
C THR A 132 -4.22 -6.50 -0.89
N THR A 133 -3.66 -6.39 0.31
CA THR A 133 -4.05 -7.19 1.48
C THR A 133 -4.70 -6.32 2.54
N LEU A 134 -5.63 -6.89 3.32
CA LEU A 134 -6.28 -6.15 4.40
C LEU A 134 -5.26 -5.61 5.42
N LEU A 135 -4.27 -6.44 5.79
CA LEU A 135 -3.19 -6.00 6.70
C LEU A 135 -2.44 -4.77 6.16
N ALA A 136 -2.16 -4.74 4.86
CA ALA A 136 -1.51 -3.59 4.26
C ALA A 136 -2.43 -2.37 4.21
N GLN A 137 -3.72 -2.55 3.94
CA GLN A 137 -4.70 -1.46 3.92
C GLN A 137 -4.87 -0.79 5.29
N VAL A 138 -4.80 -1.57 6.38
CA VAL A 138 -5.09 -1.05 7.73
C VAL A 138 -3.84 -0.71 8.56
N ASP A 139 -2.65 -1.10 8.14
CA ASP A 139 -1.42 -0.88 8.92
C ASP A 139 -0.21 -0.54 8.05
N SER A 140 0.32 -1.47 7.24
CA SER A 140 1.68 -1.33 6.70
C SER A 140 1.82 -0.29 5.58
N SER A 141 0.73 0.15 4.92
CA SER A 141 0.79 1.20 3.90
C SER A 141 0.86 2.62 4.47
N VAL A 142 0.73 2.77 5.79
CA VAL A 142 0.68 4.07 6.46
C VAL A 142 1.89 4.25 7.38
N GLY A 143 2.46 5.45 7.40
CA GLY A 143 3.53 5.83 8.32
C GLY A 143 4.95 5.76 7.75
N GLY A 144 5.10 5.46 6.45
CA GLY A 144 6.36 5.61 5.72
C GLY A 144 7.52 4.74 6.20
N LYS A 145 7.26 3.70 6.97
CA LYS A 145 8.28 2.72 7.38
C LYS A 145 8.55 1.79 6.22
N THR A 146 9.74 1.86 5.65
CA THR A 146 10.15 1.03 4.53
C THR A 146 11.41 0.28 4.88
N ALA A 147 11.49 -1.02 4.59
CA ALA A 147 12.60 -1.83 5.03
C ALA A 147 12.77 -3.13 4.26
N VAL A 148 13.95 -3.73 4.43
CA VAL A 148 14.24 -5.13 4.09
C VAL A 148 14.78 -5.86 5.30
N ASN A 149 14.74 -7.20 5.23
CA ASN A 149 15.23 -8.08 6.28
C ASN A 149 16.73 -8.30 6.16
N HIS A 150 17.34 -8.61 7.28
CA HIS A 150 18.69 -9.11 7.40
C HIS A 150 18.69 -10.48 8.10
N LEU A 151 19.73 -11.26 7.93
CA LEU A 151 19.87 -12.57 8.61
C LEU A 151 19.76 -12.48 10.12
N LEU A 152 20.14 -11.34 10.70
CA LEU A 152 20.13 -11.09 12.14
C LEU A 152 18.84 -10.45 12.66
N GLY A 153 17.87 -10.12 11.78
CA GLY A 153 16.61 -9.52 12.23
C GLY A 153 15.73 -9.04 11.09
N LYS A 154 14.43 -8.98 11.35
CA LYS A 154 13.44 -8.46 10.42
C LYS A 154 13.44 -6.92 10.42
N ASN A 155 13.27 -6.32 9.23
CA ASN A 155 13.12 -4.87 9.05
C ASN A 155 14.28 -4.03 9.62
N MET A 156 15.50 -4.60 9.65
CA MET A 156 16.65 -3.93 10.26
C MET A 156 17.34 -2.92 9.34
N ILE A 157 17.06 -2.95 8.06
CA ILE A 157 17.67 -2.06 7.07
C ILE A 157 16.55 -1.37 6.31
N GLY A 158 16.49 -0.04 6.37
CA GLY A 158 15.41 0.71 5.72
C GLY A 158 15.53 2.21 5.88
N ALA A 159 14.47 2.89 5.49
CA ALA A 159 14.35 4.34 5.58
C ALA A 159 12.92 4.73 5.99
N PHE A 160 12.76 5.91 6.57
CA PHE A 160 11.46 6.58 6.65
C PHE A 160 11.25 7.35 5.34
N HIS A 161 10.30 6.91 4.54
CA HIS A 161 9.95 7.53 3.27
C HIS A 161 8.42 7.52 3.13
N GLN A 162 7.81 8.70 3.18
CA GLN A 162 6.35 8.82 3.13
C GLN A 162 5.87 8.69 1.67
N PRO A 163 4.75 7.99 1.42
CA PRO A 163 4.17 7.95 0.08
C PRO A 163 3.55 9.30 -0.29
N GLU A 164 3.46 9.60 -1.58
CA GLU A 164 2.69 10.73 -2.10
C GLU A 164 1.18 10.51 -1.97
N ALA A 165 0.74 9.26 -2.06
CA ALA A 165 -0.63 8.84 -1.85
C ALA A 165 -0.71 7.34 -1.50
N VAL A 166 -1.80 6.95 -0.86
CA VAL A 166 -2.20 5.54 -0.69
C VAL A 166 -3.56 5.36 -1.36
N LEU A 167 -3.66 4.48 -2.36
CA LEU A 167 -4.92 4.13 -3.01
C LEU A 167 -5.43 2.79 -2.48
N ILE A 168 -6.49 2.81 -1.71
CA ILE A 168 -7.16 1.64 -1.13
C ILE A 168 -8.39 1.28 -1.96
N ASP A 169 -8.30 0.23 -2.76
CA ASP A 169 -9.47 -0.40 -3.39
C ASP A 169 -9.91 -1.60 -2.56
N VAL A 170 -11.01 -1.46 -1.82
CA VAL A 170 -11.53 -2.57 -1.00
C VAL A 170 -12.04 -3.74 -1.86
N GLY A 171 -12.33 -3.51 -3.14
CA GLY A 171 -12.75 -4.54 -4.08
C GLY A 171 -11.70 -5.64 -4.28
N VAL A 172 -10.41 -5.33 -4.14
CA VAL A 172 -9.32 -6.31 -4.30
C VAL A 172 -9.34 -7.40 -3.22
N LEU A 173 -9.92 -7.11 -2.05
CA LEU A 173 -10.03 -8.08 -0.94
C LEU A 173 -10.89 -9.30 -1.29
N ARG A 174 -11.73 -9.22 -2.34
CA ARG A 174 -12.49 -10.38 -2.85
C ARG A 174 -11.60 -11.49 -3.39
N SER A 175 -10.39 -11.18 -3.80
CA SER A 175 -9.41 -12.16 -4.28
C SER A 175 -8.43 -12.62 -3.21
N LEU A 176 -8.48 -12.00 -2.02
CA LEU A 176 -7.55 -12.30 -0.94
C LEU A 176 -7.87 -13.66 -0.30
N PRO A 177 -6.90 -14.54 -0.11
CA PRO A 177 -7.10 -15.81 0.60
C PRO A 177 -7.65 -15.58 2.02
N ALA A 178 -8.57 -16.43 2.48
CA ALA A 178 -9.22 -16.29 3.78
C ALA A 178 -8.24 -16.19 4.96
N LYS A 179 -7.10 -16.89 4.88
CA LYS A 179 -6.03 -16.82 5.89
C LYS A 179 -5.42 -15.42 5.98
N GLU A 180 -5.14 -14.80 4.83
CA GLU A 180 -4.57 -13.45 4.77
C GLU A 180 -5.60 -12.40 5.17
N PHE A 181 -6.87 -12.60 4.84
CA PHE A 181 -7.96 -11.75 5.33
C PHE A 181 -8.06 -11.83 6.86
N ALA A 182 -8.03 -13.03 7.44
CA ALA A 182 -8.06 -13.22 8.88
C ALA A 182 -6.86 -12.57 9.59
N ALA A 183 -5.67 -12.61 8.99
CA ALA A 183 -4.49 -11.94 9.52
C ALA A 183 -4.67 -10.40 9.56
N GLY A 184 -5.26 -9.81 8.52
CA GLY A 184 -5.61 -8.39 8.51
C GLY A 184 -6.70 -8.04 9.54
N MET A 185 -7.72 -8.89 9.69
CA MET A 185 -8.77 -8.70 10.70
C MET A 185 -8.22 -8.73 12.14
N ALA A 186 -7.17 -9.50 12.41
CA ALA A 186 -6.53 -9.47 13.72
C ALA A 186 -5.95 -8.09 14.06
N GLU A 187 -5.40 -7.39 13.08
CA GLU A 187 -4.92 -6.01 13.25
C GLU A 187 -6.08 -5.01 13.44
N VAL A 188 -7.16 -5.15 12.66
CA VAL A 188 -8.39 -4.35 12.84
C VAL A 188 -8.94 -4.48 14.27
N VAL A 189 -9.09 -5.71 14.76
CA VAL A 189 -9.56 -5.98 16.13
C VAL A 189 -8.57 -5.44 17.17
N LYS A 190 -7.27 -5.58 16.95
CA LYS A 190 -6.24 -5.01 17.84
C LYS A 190 -6.40 -3.49 17.95
N HIS A 191 -6.61 -2.79 16.86
CA HIS A 191 -6.83 -1.34 16.88
C HIS A 191 -8.10 -0.96 17.64
N ALA A 192 -9.21 -1.67 17.43
CA ALA A 192 -10.45 -1.46 18.16
C ALA A 192 -10.27 -1.65 19.67
N LEU A 193 -9.62 -2.74 20.08
CA LEU A 193 -9.34 -3.05 21.49
C LEU A 193 -8.48 -2.00 22.20
N LEU A 194 -7.54 -1.39 21.46
CA LEU A 194 -6.59 -0.43 22.05
C LEU A 194 -7.09 1.01 22.08
N ALA A 195 -7.99 1.37 21.17
CA ALA A 195 -8.28 2.77 20.91
C ALA A 195 -9.75 3.14 20.92
N ASP A 196 -10.70 2.21 20.69
CA ASP A 196 -12.09 2.56 20.42
C ASP A 196 -13.06 1.41 20.74
N ALA A 197 -13.70 1.46 21.93
CA ALA A 197 -14.66 0.46 22.37
C ALA A 197 -15.97 0.46 21.54
N ASP A 198 -16.39 1.61 21.01
CA ASP A 198 -17.57 1.71 20.18
C ASP A 198 -17.31 1.06 18.83
N TYR A 199 -16.10 1.23 18.29
CA TYR A 199 -15.67 0.54 17.08
C TYR A 199 -15.60 -0.98 17.26
N LEU A 200 -15.15 -1.46 18.43
CA LEU A 200 -15.19 -2.89 18.73
C LEU A 200 -16.61 -3.44 18.73
N THR A 201 -17.54 -2.74 19.39
CA THR A 201 -18.96 -3.10 19.42
C THR A 201 -19.56 -3.12 18.01
N TRP A 202 -19.18 -2.15 17.17
CA TRP A 202 -19.59 -2.12 15.78
C TRP A 202 -19.06 -3.31 14.98
N LEU A 203 -17.79 -3.68 15.16
CA LEU A 203 -17.16 -4.86 14.51
C LEU A 203 -17.90 -6.15 14.88
N GLU A 204 -18.22 -6.34 16.17
CA GLU A 204 -19.00 -7.51 16.64
C GLU A 204 -20.37 -7.58 15.98
N ALA A 205 -21.07 -6.46 15.88
CA ALA A 205 -22.41 -6.38 15.26
C ALA A 205 -22.39 -6.63 13.74
N HIS A 206 -21.26 -6.36 13.05
CA HIS A 206 -21.17 -6.45 11.59
C HIS A 206 -20.25 -7.57 11.09
N ILE A 207 -19.83 -8.47 11.96
CA ILE A 207 -18.83 -9.49 11.62
C ILE A 207 -19.22 -10.39 10.45
N ASP A 208 -20.50 -10.72 10.31
CA ASP A 208 -20.99 -11.56 9.20
C ASP A 208 -20.97 -10.80 7.87
N ALA A 209 -21.30 -9.51 7.86
CA ALA A 209 -21.20 -8.67 6.67
C ALA A 209 -19.72 -8.45 6.27
N ILE A 210 -18.83 -8.26 7.24
CA ILE A 210 -17.38 -8.14 7.02
C ILE A 210 -16.84 -9.45 6.40
N LYS A 211 -17.21 -10.61 6.94
CA LYS A 211 -16.85 -11.92 6.38
C LYS A 211 -17.43 -12.16 4.99
N ALA A 212 -18.60 -11.61 4.71
CA ALA A 212 -19.21 -11.64 3.38
C ALA A 212 -18.58 -10.64 2.40
N LEU A 213 -17.56 -9.89 2.82
CA LEU A 213 -16.86 -8.87 2.04
C LEU A 213 -17.80 -7.76 1.54
N ASP A 214 -18.75 -7.34 2.39
CA ASP A 214 -19.57 -6.17 2.12
C ASP A 214 -18.72 -4.91 2.02
N SER A 215 -18.79 -4.23 0.89
CA SER A 215 -17.91 -3.10 0.58
C SER A 215 -18.08 -1.93 1.54
N THR A 216 -19.29 -1.70 2.05
CA THR A 216 -19.56 -0.61 3.01
C THR A 216 -18.93 -0.92 4.36
N CYS A 217 -19.04 -2.16 4.82
CA CYS A 217 -18.40 -2.59 6.05
C CYS A 217 -16.86 -2.59 5.91
N LEU A 218 -16.33 -3.03 4.76
CA LEU A 218 -14.89 -3.02 4.50
C LEU A 218 -14.32 -1.59 4.46
N LEU A 219 -15.02 -0.64 3.88
CA LEU A 219 -14.60 0.76 3.90
C LEU A 219 -14.54 1.31 5.34
N TYR A 220 -15.43 0.89 6.21
CA TYR A 220 -15.40 1.30 7.61
C TYR A 220 -14.28 0.62 8.42
N THR A 221 -13.80 -0.54 8.01
CA THR A 221 -12.66 -1.24 8.62
C THR A 221 -11.30 -0.70 8.16
N SER A 222 -11.25 -0.03 7.01
CA SER A 222 -9.99 0.40 6.36
C SER A 222 -9.31 1.62 7.00
N PRO A 223 -9.99 2.67 7.50
CA PRO A 223 -9.29 3.73 8.21
C PRO A 223 -8.90 3.25 9.61
N SER A 224 -7.60 3.03 9.82
CA SER A 224 -7.05 2.74 11.14
C SER A 224 -7.20 3.95 12.06
N PRO A 225 -7.57 3.79 13.36
CA PRO A 225 -7.51 4.86 14.34
C PRO A 225 -6.11 5.51 14.50
N ARG A 226 -5.04 4.82 14.08
CA ARG A 226 -3.69 5.40 13.99
C ARG A 226 -3.61 6.51 12.96
N ASP A 227 -4.35 6.41 11.87
CA ASP A 227 -4.33 7.36 10.76
C ASP A 227 -4.98 8.67 11.15
N GLN A 228 -5.98 8.61 12.05
CA GLN A 228 -6.70 9.78 12.55
C GLN A 228 -5.97 10.54 13.68
N ARG A 229 -4.98 9.93 14.34
CA ARG A 229 -4.30 10.49 15.52
C ARG A 229 -2.81 10.73 15.34
N GLY A 230 -2.32 11.01 14.14
CA GLY A 230 -0.92 11.27 13.83
C GLY A 230 0.02 10.56 14.82
N SER A 231 0.69 9.51 14.43
CA SER A 231 1.40 8.59 15.33
C SER A 231 2.41 9.30 16.24
N ARG A 232 1.98 9.77 17.40
CA ARG A 232 2.87 10.09 18.51
C ARG A 232 3.17 8.79 19.25
N MET A 233 4.04 7.96 18.70
CA MET A 233 4.74 7.00 19.51
C MET A 233 5.96 7.70 20.12
N PRO A 234 6.10 7.71 21.46
CA PRO A 234 7.37 8.08 22.06
C PRO A 234 8.42 7.08 21.55
N SER A 235 9.56 7.58 21.12
CA SER A 235 10.75 6.76 20.93
C SER A 235 11.09 6.16 22.30
N SER A 236 10.67 4.94 22.56
CA SER A 236 11.24 4.17 23.65
C SER A 236 12.59 3.64 23.18
N ALA A 237 13.60 4.11 23.87
CA ALA A 237 15.00 3.70 23.81
C ALA A 237 15.21 2.19 23.77
#